data_eef4b5e61d10e277e2ef1843c5a22741
#
_entry.id   eef4b5e61d10e277e2ef1843c5a22741
#
_cell.length_a   1.000
_cell.length_b   1.000
_cell.length_c   1.000
_cell.angle_alpha   90.00
_cell.angle_beta   90.00
_cell.angle_gamma   90.00
#
_symmetry.space_group_name_H-M   'P 1'
#
loop_
_entity.id
_entity.type
_entity.pdbx_description
1 polymer ?
#
loop_
_entity_poly.entity_id
_entity_poly.type
_entity_poly.pdbx_seq_one_letter_code
_entity_poly.pdbx_strand_id
1 'polypeptide(L)'
;MAAGFKYDLKPMEVTREMCRIDTIQRLSGGVNFEDADVLTGTLLMPLTPLAVDLKTRKAKAVKNVRVVEKVASGTKVKVAKYSLAYVGMFICDGTTAVKVSAIDKSKADYDTITVSAAITPEAGVVLFETASADDKTPKHAANMLNYATTKVEAGATVTPIYRAFEVCESKLYAPIAEVDKATLTDRFFFIP
;
A
#
# COMPACT_ATOMS: atom_id res chain seq x y z
N MET A 1 35.46 -15.89 42.36
CA MET A 1 35.05 -15.99 40.92
C MET A 1 33.98 -14.94 40.72
N ALA A 2 34.26 -13.90 39.92
CA ALA A 2 33.28 -12.87 39.61
C ALA A 2 32.31 -13.41 38.56
N ALA A 3 31.03 -13.53 38.90
CA ALA A 3 29.97 -13.83 37.96
C ALA A 3 29.77 -12.64 37.05
N GLY A 4 30.39 -12.64 35.89
CA GLY A 4 30.17 -11.63 34.89
C GLY A 4 28.81 -11.82 34.25
N PHE A 5 27.93 -10.82 34.32
CA PHE A 5 26.71 -10.77 33.54
C PHE A 5 27.10 -10.54 32.06
N LYS A 6 26.84 -11.49 31.20
CA LYS A 6 26.96 -11.32 29.76
C LYS A 6 25.72 -10.56 29.28
N TYR A 7 25.88 -9.27 28.99
CA TYR A 7 24.84 -8.53 28.26
C TYR A 7 24.97 -8.85 26.77
N ASP A 8 23.98 -9.56 26.24
CA ASP A 8 23.82 -9.73 24.82
C ASP A 8 23.12 -8.46 24.29
N LEU A 9 23.90 -7.46 23.97
CA LEU A 9 23.40 -6.24 23.33
C LEU A 9 22.99 -6.60 21.91
N LYS A 10 21.72 -6.97 21.73
CA LYS A 10 21.15 -7.04 20.40
C LYS A 10 21.30 -5.64 19.77
N PRO A 11 21.79 -5.54 18.52
CA PRO A 11 21.83 -4.26 17.83
C PRO A 11 20.40 -3.68 17.85
N MET A 12 20.30 -2.40 18.22
CA MET A 12 19.05 -1.68 18.27
C MET A 12 18.45 -1.74 16.86
N GLU A 13 17.33 -2.46 16.71
CA GLU A 13 16.59 -2.43 15.46
C GLU A 13 16.13 -0.99 15.25
N VAL A 14 16.64 -0.35 14.20
CA VAL A 14 16.17 0.97 13.79
C VAL A 14 14.72 0.80 13.34
N THR A 15 13.79 1.12 14.21
CA THR A 15 12.37 1.09 13.88
C THR A 15 12.13 2.10 12.75
N ARG A 16 11.59 1.63 11.64
CA ARG A 16 11.23 2.49 10.51
C ARG A 16 10.04 3.36 10.92
N GLU A 17 10.32 4.57 11.37
CA GLU A 17 9.27 5.52 11.70
C GLU A 17 8.69 6.09 10.39
N MET A 18 7.46 5.67 10.07
CA MET A 18 6.76 6.04 8.83
C MET A 18 5.84 7.25 9.01
N CYS A 19 5.50 7.61 10.25
CA CYS A 19 4.73 8.79 10.59
C CYS A 19 5.00 9.18 12.04
N ARG A 20 4.58 10.37 12.44
CA ARG A 20 4.67 10.81 13.83
C ARG A 20 3.67 10.05 14.70
N ILE A 21 4.19 9.14 15.54
CA ILE A 21 3.40 8.14 16.29
C ILE A 21 2.39 8.77 17.25
N ASP A 22 2.75 9.86 17.91
CA ASP A 22 1.90 10.56 18.89
C ASP A 22 0.68 11.25 18.28
N THR A 23 0.64 11.38 16.94
CA THR A 23 -0.48 11.97 16.20
C THR A 23 -1.48 10.93 15.67
N ILE A 24 -1.19 9.64 15.83
CA ILE A 24 -2.03 8.57 15.30
C ILE A 24 -3.33 8.47 16.09
N GLN A 25 -4.45 8.61 15.38
CA GLN A 25 -5.78 8.37 15.93
C GLN A 25 -6.42 7.15 15.25
N ARG A 26 -6.71 6.13 16.05
CA ARG A 26 -7.23 4.84 15.58
C ARG A 26 -8.73 4.73 15.80
N LEU A 27 -9.39 4.03 14.90
CA LEU A 27 -10.80 3.65 15.06
C LEU A 27 -10.88 2.52 16.12
N SER A 28 -11.68 2.72 17.17
CA SER A 28 -11.90 1.70 18.17
C SER A 28 -12.72 0.52 17.65
N GLY A 29 -12.41 -0.68 18.15
CA GLY A 29 -13.14 -1.91 17.83
C GLY A 29 -12.81 -2.54 16.47
N GLY A 30 -11.82 -2.02 15.73
CA GLY A 30 -11.41 -2.58 14.44
C GLY A 30 -12.52 -2.66 13.40
N VAL A 31 -12.22 -3.18 12.23
CA VAL A 31 -13.17 -3.50 11.15
C VAL A 31 -12.79 -4.82 10.48
N ASN A 32 -13.75 -5.54 9.94
CA ASN A 32 -13.51 -6.78 9.21
C ASN A 32 -12.86 -6.46 7.87
N PHE A 33 -11.79 -7.16 7.54
CA PHE A 33 -11.16 -7.04 6.24
C PHE A 33 -11.82 -8.01 5.26
N GLU A 34 -12.50 -7.49 4.26
CA GLU A 34 -13.19 -8.26 3.22
C GLU A 34 -12.79 -7.74 1.84
N ASP A 35 -11.72 -8.28 1.29
CA ASP A 35 -11.25 -7.95 -0.06
C ASP A 35 -10.89 -9.26 -0.80
N ALA A 36 -11.77 -9.66 -1.72
CA ALA A 36 -11.62 -10.89 -2.49
C ALA A 36 -10.41 -10.85 -3.45
N ASP A 37 -9.93 -9.67 -3.80
CA ASP A 37 -8.80 -9.47 -4.72
C ASP A 37 -7.43 -9.56 -3.99
N VAL A 38 -7.43 -9.65 -2.65
CA VAL A 38 -6.21 -9.83 -1.86
C VAL A 38 -6.09 -11.29 -1.45
N LEU A 39 -5.02 -11.94 -1.90
CA LEU A 39 -4.79 -13.35 -1.64
C LEU A 39 -4.63 -13.64 -0.14
N THR A 40 -5.22 -14.73 0.32
CA THR A 40 -5.00 -15.27 1.67
C THR A 40 -3.51 -15.50 1.93
N GLY A 41 -3.04 -15.09 3.10
CA GLY A 41 -1.62 -15.13 3.46
C GLY A 41 -0.85 -13.86 3.14
N THR A 42 -1.40 -12.93 2.34
CA THR A 42 -0.79 -11.62 2.09
C THR A 42 -0.68 -10.81 3.38
N LEU A 43 0.41 -10.08 3.53
CA LEU A 43 0.60 -9.15 4.64
C LEU A 43 0.18 -7.74 4.20
N LEU A 44 -0.85 -7.20 4.85
CA LEU A 44 -1.16 -5.78 4.77
C LEU A 44 -0.19 -5.03 5.68
N MET A 45 0.65 -4.25 5.09
CA MET A 45 1.66 -3.47 5.81
C MET A 45 1.03 -2.28 6.55
N PRO A 46 1.69 -1.72 7.58
CA PRO A 46 1.24 -0.50 8.22
C PRO A 46 1.12 0.64 7.19
N LEU A 47 0.18 1.53 7.42
CA LEU A 47 -0.16 2.67 6.58
C LEU A 47 -0.62 2.32 5.15
N THR A 48 -0.94 1.04 4.87
CA THR A 48 -1.65 0.68 3.62
C THR A 48 -2.98 1.43 3.56
N PRO A 49 -3.30 2.13 2.45
CA PRO A 49 -4.56 2.82 2.32
C PRO A 49 -5.75 1.84 2.27
N LEU A 50 -6.82 2.22 2.97
CA LEU A 50 -8.02 1.42 3.14
C LEU A 50 -9.27 2.22 2.71
N ALA A 51 -10.19 1.55 2.06
CA ALA A 51 -11.57 2.00 1.89
C ALA A 51 -12.43 1.32 2.96
N VAL A 52 -12.86 2.09 3.96
CA VAL A 52 -13.61 1.59 5.12
C VAL A 52 -15.05 2.06 5.05
N ASP A 53 -15.98 1.12 5.12
CA ASP A 53 -17.40 1.41 5.34
C ASP A 53 -17.71 1.30 6.84
N LEU A 54 -17.97 2.44 7.45
CA LEU A 54 -18.27 2.52 8.88
C LEU A 54 -19.65 1.94 9.26
N LYS A 55 -20.58 1.88 8.32
CA LYS A 55 -21.94 1.34 8.57
C LYS A 55 -21.89 -0.18 8.66
N THR A 56 -21.19 -0.81 7.73
CA THR A 56 -21.06 -2.28 7.68
C THR A 56 -19.87 -2.80 8.47
N ARG A 57 -18.97 -1.92 8.92
CA ARG A 57 -17.71 -2.27 9.60
C ARG A 57 -16.82 -3.18 8.73
N LYS A 58 -16.74 -2.88 7.43
CA LYS A 58 -15.94 -3.62 6.46
C LYS A 58 -14.86 -2.72 5.85
N ALA A 59 -13.72 -3.29 5.55
CA ALA A 59 -12.61 -2.62 4.90
C ALA A 59 -12.11 -3.40 3.69
N LYS A 60 -11.69 -2.66 2.66
CA LYS A 60 -10.95 -3.16 1.49
C LYS A 60 -9.61 -2.44 1.38
N ALA A 61 -8.59 -3.10 0.86
CA ALA A 61 -7.33 -2.44 0.56
C ALA A 61 -7.47 -1.58 -0.71
N VAL A 62 -6.91 -0.38 -0.67
CA VAL A 62 -6.69 0.43 -1.87
C VAL A 62 -5.33 0.02 -2.42
N LYS A 63 -5.33 -0.47 -3.65
CA LYS A 63 -4.16 -1.11 -4.25
C LYS A 63 -3.46 -0.15 -5.19
N ASN A 64 -2.25 0.22 -4.80
CA ASN A 64 -1.38 1.10 -5.55
C ASN A 64 -0.04 0.44 -5.81
N VAL A 65 0.61 0.81 -6.90
CA VAL A 65 1.96 0.35 -7.24
C VAL A 65 2.87 1.54 -7.52
N ARG A 66 4.04 1.60 -6.89
CA ARG A 66 5.05 2.63 -7.16
C ARG A 66 6.00 2.13 -8.24
N VAL A 67 6.15 2.90 -9.29
CA VAL A 67 7.12 2.65 -10.36
C VAL A 67 8.53 2.96 -9.85
N VAL A 68 9.44 2.00 -9.98
CA VAL A 68 10.84 2.14 -9.51
C VAL A 68 11.70 2.80 -10.58
N GLU A 69 11.48 2.46 -11.85
CA GLU A 69 12.30 2.92 -12.97
C GLU A 69 11.39 3.42 -14.10
N LYS A 70 11.81 4.52 -14.73
CA LYS A 70 11.09 5.07 -15.89
C LYS A 70 10.98 4.04 -17.02
N VAL A 71 9.79 3.91 -17.57
CA VAL A 71 9.52 3.09 -18.75
C VAL A 71 9.33 4.02 -19.95
N ALA A 72 10.28 4.00 -20.88
CA ALA A 72 10.23 4.86 -22.07
C ALA A 72 9.09 4.51 -23.02
N SER A 73 8.82 3.22 -23.20
CA SER A 73 7.63 2.65 -23.85
C SER A 73 7.72 1.13 -23.70
N GLY A 74 6.81 0.51 -22.97
CA GLY A 74 6.91 -0.92 -22.77
C GLY A 74 5.77 -1.52 -21.97
N THR A 75 5.72 -2.85 -22.00
CA THR A 75 4.72 -3.64 -21.27
C THR A 75 5.26 -4.20 -19.95
N LYS A 76 6.56 -4.05 -19.66
CA LYS A 76 7.18 -4.49 -18.41
C LYS A 76 7.51 -3.28 -17.55
N VAL A 77 6.96 -3.24 -16.35
CA VAL A 77 7.12 -2.14 -15.39
C VAL A 77 7.72 -2.69 -14.10
N LYS A 78 8.84 -2.13 -13.67
CA LYS A 78 9.43 -2.44 -12.36
C LYS A 78 8.71 -1.63 -11.29
N VAL A 79 8.19 -2.33 -10.29
CA VAL A 79 7.43 -1.72 -9.18
C VAL A 79 8.05 -2.09 -7.84
N ALA A 80 7.82 -1.24 -6.85
CA ALA A 80 8.31 -1.46 -5.50
C ALA A 80 7.72 -2.74 -4.88
N LYS A 81 8.50 -3.36 -3.99
CA LYS A 81 8.05 -4.51 -3.19
C LYS A 81 6.83 -4.18 -2.35
N TYR A 82 6.17 -5.23 -1.87
CA TYR A 82 4.95 -5.17 -1.04
C TYR A 82 3.74 -4.52 -1.73
N SER A 83 3.78 -4.38 -3.06
CA SER A 83 2.60 -3.99 -3.81
C SER A 83 1.50 -5.06 -3.66
N LEU A 84 0.26 -4.62 -3.55
CA LEU A 84 -0.91 -5.50 -3.52
C LEU A 84 -1.41 -5.82 -4.93
N ALA A 85 -0.57 -5.65 -5.95
CA ALA A 85 -0.90 -5.95 -7.35
C ALA A 85 -1.22 -7.45 -7.53
N TYR A 86 -2.22 -7.74 -8.33
CA TYR A 86 -2.62 -9.08 -8.73
C TYR A 86 -2.87 -9.17 -10.25
N VAL A 87 -2.78 -10.38 -10.77
CA VAL A 87 -3.04 -10.64 -12.19
C VAL A 87 -4.53 -10.40 -12.49
N GLY A 88 -4.80 -9.59 -13.48
CA GLY A 88 -6.17 -9.16 -13.83
C GLY A 88 -6.53 -7.76 -13.33
N MET A 89 -5.76 -7.16 -12.41
CA MET A 89 -5.93 -5.79 -11.94
C MET A 89 -5.75 -4.80 -13.10
N PHE A 90 -6.56 -3.75 -13.14
CA PHE A 90 -6.31 -2.59 -13.97
C PHE A 90 -5.57 -1.53 -13.17
N ILE A 91 -4.46 -1.02 -13.74
CA ILE A 91 -3.66 0.05 -13.13
C ILE A 91 -3.68 1.27 -14.05
N CYS A 92 -3.76 2.45 -13.47
CA CYS A 92 -3.90 3.73 -14.16
C CYS A 92 -2.93 4.77 -13.59
N ASP A 93 -2.41 5.62 -14.48
CA ASP A 93 -1.62 6.81 -14.16
C ASP A 93 -2.47 8.09 -14.08
N GLY A 94 -3.80 7.97 -14.20
CA GLY A 94 -4.76 9.07 -14.33
C GLY A 94 -5.14 9.40 -15.78
N THR A 95 -4.44 8.84 -16.75
CA THR A 95 -4.71 9.05 -18.19
C THR A 95 -5.01 7.76 -18.92
N THR A 96 -4.21 6.71 -18.67
CA THR A 96 -4.29 5.43 -19.35
C THR A 96 -4.39 4.29 -18.34
N ALA A 97 -5.45 3.50 -18.43
CA ALA A 97 -5.61 2.29 -17.64
C ALA A 97 -5.24 1.05 -18.44
N VAL A 98 -4.41 0.18 -17.88
CA VAL A 98 -3.95 -1.07 -18.51
C VAL A 98 -4.10 -2.25 -17.57
N LYS A 99 -4.37 -3.42 -18.13
CA LYS A 99 -4.54 -4.65 -17.34
C LYS A 99 -3.21 -5.31 -17.04
N VAL A 100 -3.01 -5.73 -15.80
CA VAL A 100 -1.87 -6.55 -15.37
C VAL A 100 -2.08 -7.99 -15.86
N SER A 101 -1.17 -8.49 -16.69
CA SER A 101 -1.24 -9.84 -17.28
C SER A 101 -0.35 -10.85 -16.55
N ALA A 102 0.77 -10.41 -15.97
CA ALA A 102 1.66 -11.26 -15.20
C ALA A 102 2.43 -10.44 -14.16
N ILE A 103 2.89 -11.12 -13.10
CA ILE A 103 3.72 -10.54 -12.03
C ILE A 103 4.88 -11.48 -11.76
N ASP A 104 6.11 -10.97 -11.85
CA ASP A 104 7.34 -11.67 -11.48
C ASP A 104 7.89 -11.08 -10.17
N LYS A 105 7.94 -11.88 -9.12
CA LYS A 105 8.43 -11.53 -7.78
C LYS A 105 9.82 -12.12 -7.47
N SER A 106 10.53 -12.64 -8.48
CA SER A 106 11.80 -13.33 -8.31
C SER A 106 12.96 -12.43 -7.85
N LYS A 107 12.90 -11.12 -8.12
CA LYS A 107 13.94 -10.16 -7.71
C LYS A 107 13.77 -9.74 -6.25
N ALA A 108 14.90 -9.48 -5.57
CA ALA A 108 14.86 -9.05 -4.16
C ALA A 108 14.36 -7.62 -3.98
N ASP A 109 14.77 -6.71 -4.87
CA ASP A 109 14.60 -5.26 -4.71
C ASP A 109 13.32 -4.71 -5.32
N TYR A 110 12.75 -5.38 -6.33
CA TYR A 110 11.56 -4.95 -7.05
C TYR A 110 10.76 -6.14 -7.56
N ASP A 111 9.51 -5.90 -7.91
CA ASP A 111 8.67 -6.81 -8.67
C ASP A 111 8.56 -6.31 -10.11
N THR A 112 8.39 -7.22 -11.08
CA THR A 112 8.12 -6.83 -12.46
C THR A 112 6.68 -7.18 -12.82
N ILE A 113 5.88 -6.19 -13.13
CA ILE A 113 4.53 -6.40 -13.66
C ILE A 113 4.55 -6.31 -15.18
N THR A 114 3.84 -7.22 -15.84
CA THR A 114 3.61 -7.17 -17.28
C THR A 114 2.19 -6.69 -17.51
N VAL A 115 2.03 -5.68 -18.36
CA VAL A 115 0.74 -5.06 -18.67
C VAL A 115 0.31 -5.34 -20.10
N SER A 116 -1.00 -5.26 -20.38
CA SER A 116 -1.61 -5.60 -21.67
C SER A 116 -1.29 -4.63 -22.81
N ALA A 117 -0.92 -3.39 -22.49
CA ALA A 117 -0.54 -2.36 -23.44
C ALA A 117 0.67 -1.58 -22.96
N ALA A 118 1.43 -0.98 -23.87
CA ALA A 118 2.59 -0.16 -23.50
C ALA A 118 2.17 1.10 -22.76
N ILE A 119 2.91 1.40 -21.68
CA ILE A 119 2.75 2.61 -20.89
C ILE A 119 4.11 3.30 -20.72
N THR A 120 4.09 4.57 -20.34
CA THR A 120 5.29 5.42 -20.21
C THR A 120 5.37 6.12 -18.85
N PRO A 121 5.22 5.39 -17.72
CA PRO A 121 5.28 6.03 -16.43
C PRO A 121 6.71 6.48 -16.08
N GLU A 122 6.82 7.64 -15.44
CA GLU A 122 8.06 8.12 -14.85
C GLU A 122 8.41 7.34 -13.57
N ALA A 123 9.69 7.36 -13.20
CA ALA A 123 10.13 6.78 -11.94
C ALA A 123 9.50 7.53 -10.75
N GLY A 124 9.10 6.81 -9.72
CA GLY A 124 8.46 7.35 -8.53
C GLY A 124 6.94 7.56 -8.64
N VAL A 125 6.38 7.56 -9.86
CA VAL A 125 4.93 7.68 -10.05
C VAL A 125 4.21 6.50 -9.39
N VAL A 126 3.07 6.80 -8.77
CA VAL A 126 2.19 5.79 -8.17
C VAL A 126 0.99 5.58 -9.06
N LEU A 127 0.86 4.35 -9.57
CA LEU A 127 -0.29 3.91 -10.35
C LEU A 127 -1.33 3.34 -9.38
N PHE A 128 -2.61 3.63 -9.61
CA PHE A 128 -3.70 3.17 -8.76
C PHE A 128 -4.62 2.17 -9.49
N GLU A 129 -5.33 1.35 -8.71
CA GLU A 129 -6.31 0.39 -9.24
C GLU A 129 -7.55 1.09 -9.75
N THR A 130 -8.01 0.72 -10.96
CA THR A 130 -9.31 1.12 -11.54
C THR A 130 -10.23 -0.08 -11.71
N ALA A 131 -11.53 0.16 -11.91
CA ALA A 131 -12.51 -0.91 -12.10
C ALA A 131 -12.42 -1.56 -13.49
N SER A 132 -12.05 -0.79 -14.51
CA SER A 132 -11.94 -1.23 -15.91
C SER A 132 -10.86 -0.46 -16.68
N ALA A 133 -10.61 -0.84 -17.93
CA ALA A 133 -9.67 -0.15 -18.81
C ALA A 133 -10.14 1.27 -19.22
N ASP A 134 -11.43 1.51 -19.20
CA ASP A 134 -11.99 2.82 -19.56
C ASP A 134 -12.09 3.77 -18.37
N ASP A 135 -11.92 3.23 -17.17
CA ASP A 135 -12.05 3.97 -15.92
C ASP A 135 -10.73 4.68 -15.56
N LYS A 136 -10.81 5.93 -15.13
CA LYS A 136 -9.67 6.75 -14.72
C LYS A 136 -9.77 7.21 -13.28
N THR A 137 -10.68 6.61 -12.54
CA THR A 137 -10.91 6.87 -11.12
C THR A 137 -10.53 5.66 -10.28
N PRO A 138 -10.08 5.84 -9.03
CA PRO A 138 -9.79 4.71 -8.15
C PRO A 138 -10.99 3.80 -7.96
N LYS A 139 -10.79 2.49 -8.07
CA LYS A 139 -11.82 1.45 -7.81
C LYS A 139 -12.39 1.56 -6.39
N HIS A 140 -11.55 1.92 -5.44
CA HIS A 140 -11.91 2.17 -4.05
C HIS A 140 -11.27 3.47 -3.59
N ALA A 141 -12.06 4.39 -3.05
CA ALA A 141 -11.57 5.64 -2.49
C ALA A 141 -10.99 5.41 -1.09
N ALA A 142 -9.71 5.72 -0.91
CA ALA A 142 -9.05 5.64 0.40
C ALA A 142 -9.66 6.66 1.36
N ASN A 143 -10.04 6.22 2.56
CA ASN A 143 -10.54 7.12 3.60
C ASN A 143 -9.86 6.94 4.95
N MET A 144 -9.09 5.88 5.12
CA MET A 144 -8.31 5.54 6.31
C MET A 144 -7.03 4.80 5.92
N LEU A 145 -6.11 4.65 6.89
CA LEU A 145 -4.87 3.88 6.72
C LEU A 145 -4.85 2.70 7.71
N ASN A 146 -4.17 1.61 7.36
CA ASN A 146 -4.00 0.47 8.26
C ASN A 146 -2.99 0.81 9.38
N TYR A 147 -3.28 0.43 10.63
CA TYR A 147 -2.39 0.72 11.76
C TYR A 147 -1.22 -0.25 11.84
N ALA A 148 -1.47 -1.54 11.78
CA ALA A 148 -0.47 -2.56 12.04
C ALA A 148 -0.41 -3.59 10.91
N THR A 149 0.71 -4.32 10.81
CA THR A 149 0.80 -5.44 9.89
C THR A 149 -0.32 -6.45 10.20
N THR A 150 -1.14 -6.75 9.21
CA THR A 150 -2.24 -7.70 9.33
C THR A 150 -2.09 -8.78 8.26
N LYS A 151 -2.09 -10.05 8.67
CA LYS A 151 -2.15 -11.17 7.74
C LYS A 151 -3.58 -11.36 7.25
N VAL A 152 -3.76 -11.39 5.94
CA VAL A 152 -5.05 -11.61 5.31
C VAL A 152 -5.43 -13.09 5.42
N GLU A 153 -6.52 -13.37 6.13
CA GLU A 153 -7.11 -14.68 6.29
C GLU A 153 -8.62 -14.55 6.54
N ALA A 154 -9.34 -15.65 6.52
CA ALA A 154 -10.78 -15.64 6.78
C ALA A 154 -11.07 -15.03 8.16
N GLY A 155 -11.90 -13.99 8.20
CA GLY A 155 -12.23 -13.27 9.42
C GLY A 155 -11.15 -12.31 9.92
N ALA A 156 -10.14 -11.99 9.10
CA ALA A 156 -9.13 -11.01 9.47
C ALA A 156 -9.74 -9.65 9.81
N THR A 157 -9.20 -9.00 10.82
CA THR A 157 -9.60 -7.66 11.24
C THR A 157 -8.44 -6.70 11.12
N VAL A 158 -8.73 -5.48 10.69
CA VAL A 158 -7.78 -4.38 10.61
C VAL A 158 -8.15 -3.28 11.60
N THR A 159 -7.16 -2.54 12.07
CA THR A 159 -7.38 -1.36 12.90
C THR A 159 -7.11 -0.13 12.05
N PRO A 160 -8.15 0.56 11.55
CA PRO A 160 -7.95 1.74 10.74
C PRO A 160 -7.47 2.94 11.56
N ILE A 161 -6.58 3.72 10.96
CA ILE A 161 -6.18 5.06 11.39
C ILE A 161 -7.06 6.05 10.61
N TYR A 162 -7.73 6.94 11.30
CA TYR A 162 -8.53 8.00 10.65
C TYR A 162 -7.83 9.36 10.66
N ARG A 163 -6.70 9.52 11.37
CA ARG A 163 -5.87 10.72 11.39
C ARG A 163 -4.42 10.38 11.74
N ALA A 164 -3.45 10.98 11.03
CA ALA A 164 -2.03 10.92 11.35
C ALA A 164 -1.29 12.07 10.65
N PHE A 165 -0.22 12.60 11.26
CA PHE A 165 0.60 13.66 10.70
C PHE A 165 2.03 13.18 10.41
N GLU A 166 2.70 13.93 9.55
CA GLU A 166 4.08 13.66 9.13
C GLU A 166 4.25 12.23 8.56
N VAL A 167 3.28 11.81 7.73
CA VAL A 167 3.36 10.53 7.03
C VAL A 167 4.44 10.64 5.96
N CYS A 168 5.58 9.95 6.18
CA CYS A 168 6.74 9.99 5.29
C CYS A 168 6.56 9.05 4.11
N GLU A 169 6.29 9.58 2.92
CA GLU A 169 5.97 8.80 1.72
C GLU A 169 7.12 7.90 1.26
N SER A 170 8.38 8.38 1.40
CA SER A 170 9.55 7.59 1.03
C SER A 170 9.76 6.35 1.92
N LYS A 171 9.14 6.31 3.11
CA LYS A 171 9.22 5.20 4.05
C LYS A 171 8.04 4.24 3.98
N LEU A 172 6.98 4.53 3.22
CA LEU A 172 5.82 3.66 3.12
C LEU A 172 6.15 2.36 2.37
N TYR A 173 5.62 1.24 2.86
CA TYR A 173 5.64 -0.03 2.14
C TYR A 173 4.62 -0.04 1.00
N ALA A 174 3.37 0.32 1.29
CA ALA A 174 2.34 0.50 0.29
C ALA A 174 2.28 1.98 -0.11
N PRO A 175 2.45 2.32 -1.39
CA PRO A 175 2.42 3.72 -1.82
C PRO A 175 1.00 4.27 -1.77
N ILE A 176 0.87 5.58 -1.57
CA ILE A 176 -0.39 6.31 -1.61
C ILE A 176 -0.39 7.15 -2.88
N ALA A 177 -1.41 7.01 -3.72
CA ALA A 177 -1.53 7.79 -4.94
C ALA A 177 -2.02 9.21 -4.65
N GLU A 178 -1.74 10.17 -5.54
CA GLU A 178 -2.19 11.56 -5.36
C GLU A 178 -3.73 11.65 -5.27
N VAL A 179 -4.44 10.82 -6.03
CA VAL A 179 -5.91 10.73 -5.97
C VAL A 179 -6.42 10.25 -4.60
N ASP A 180 -5.66 9.40 -3.91
CA ASP A 180 -5.99 8.91 -2.57
C ASP A 180 -5.74 9.98 -1.50
N LYS A 181 -4.70 10.82 -1.67
CA LYS A 181 -4.43 11.93 -0.75
C LYS A 181 -5.61 12.91 -0.72
N ALA A 182 -6.22 13.18 -1.87
CA ALA A 182 -7.40 14.03 -1.95
C ALA A 182 -8.58 13.45 -1.15
N THR A 183 -8.78 12.14 -1.16
CA THR A 183 -9.87 11.47 -0.41
C THR A 183 -9.55 11.27 1.06
N LEU A 184 -8.27 11.13 1.43
CA LEU A 184 -7.81 11.08 2.82
C LEU A 184 -7.93 12.44 3.52
N THR A 185 -7.92 13.54 2.76
CA THR A 185 -8.10 14.93 3.23
C THR A 185 -7.02 15.41 4.21
N ASP A 186 -7.17 16.60 4.78
CA ASP A 186 -6.27 17.21 5.78
C ASP A 186 -6.14 16.42 7.10
N ARG A 187 -6.85 15.30 7.22
CA ARG A 187 -6.67 14.38 8.35
C ARG A 187 -5.31 13.69 8.32
N PHE A 188 -4.67 13.68 7.15
CA PHE A 188 -3.35 13.11 6.96
C PHE A 188 -2.42 14.15 6.33
N PHE A 189 -1.32 14.44 7.01
CA PHE A 189 -0.30 15.32 6.49
C PHE A 189 0.88 14.49 5.98
N PHE A 190 1.11 14.54 4.67
CA PHE A 190 2.15 13.78 3.98
C PHE A 190 3.42 14.62 3.82
N ILE A 191 4.58 13.98 4.01
CA ILE A 191 5.89 14.54 3.75
C ILE A 191 6.68 13.61 2.80
N PRO A 192 7.57 14.14 1.94
CA PRO A 192 8.37 13.36 0.99
C PRO A 192 9.23 12.26 1.61
#